data_bc63d6e53ed780e033298e2036dd8ad6
#
_entry.id   bc63d6e53ed780e033298e2036dd8ad6
#
_cell.length_a   1.000
_cell.length_b   1.000
_cell.length_c   1.000
_cell.angle_alpha   90.00
_cell.angle_beta   90.00
_cell.angle_gamma   90.00
#
_symmetry.space_group_name_H-M   'P 1'
#
loop_
_entity.id
_entity.type
_entity.pdbx_description
1 polymer ?
#
loop_
_entity_poly.entity_id
_entity_poly.type
_entity_poly.pdbx_seq_one_letter_code
_entity_poly.pdbx_strand_id
1 'polypeptide(L)'
;TEFGVRAYSGEKEFLTTLVKGRVEVKSENNVHRIVPGEQAKVDNTGNIAVTKVNTDEFVAWKVGRIVFTDARLEDIMNELQRWYDFNVFYASSELKELRFSMDIVKYKEVSEIFDLMEKIRRVSFEVNGNNVILK
;
A
#
# COMPACT_ATOMS: atom_id res chain seq x y z
N THR A 1 16.48 -7.16 14.80
CA THR A 1 15.06 -7.21 14.41
C THR A 1 14.77 -6.10 13.39
N GLU A 2 14.14 -6.45 12.30
CA GLU A 2 13.74 -5.51 11.26
C GLU A 2 12.25 -5.64 11.04
N PHE A 3 11.51 -4.55 11.24
CA PHE A 3 10.07 -4.50 11.05
C PHE A 3 9.61 -3.10 10.67
N GLY A 4 8.41 -3.01 10.13
CA GLY A 4 7.80 -1.74 9.80
C GLY A 4 6.38 -1.65 10.32
N VAL A 5 5.98 -0.46 10.76
CA VAL A 5 4.63 -0.16 11.23
C VAL A 5 4.02 0.89 10.32
N ARG A 6 2.79 0.66 9.87
CA ARG A 6 2.03 1.61 9.07
C ARG A 6 0.68 1.90 9.72
N ALA A 7 0.33 3.16 9.71
CA ALA A 7 -1.00 3.62 10.07
C ALA A 7 -1.62 4.28 8.84
N TYR A 8 -2.79 3.81 8.41
CA TYR A 8 -3.48 4.38 7.26
C TYR A 8 -4.32 5.58 7.70
N SER A 9 -4.11 6.70 7.03
CA SER A 9 -4.90 7.92 7.22
C SER A 9 -6.36 7.63 6.84
N GLY A 10 -7.30 7.97 7.74
CA GLY A 10 -8.72 7.71 7.54
C GLY A 10 -9.17 6.29 7.87
N GLU A 11 -8.24 5.37 8.03
CA GLU A 11 -8.50 4.02 8.53
C GLU A 11 -7.87 3.91 9.91
N LYS A 12 -8.63 3.45 10.90
CA LYS A 12 -8.11 3.25 12.26
C LYS A 12 -7.45 1.88 12.38
N GLU A 13 -6.54 1.59 11.45
CA GLU A 13 -5.84 0.32 11.37
C GLU A 13 -4.34 0.52 11.42
N PHE A 14 -3.66 -0.43 12.05
CA PHE A 14 -2.21 -0.49 12.08
C PHE A 14 -1.74 -1.79 11.46
N LEU A 15 -0.74 -1.70 10.60
CA LEU A 15 -0.09 -2.86 10.00
C LEU A 15 1.35 -2.95 10.49
N THR A 16 1.71 -4.10 11.05
CA THR A 16 3.08 -4.38 11.46
C THR A 16 3.60 -5.55 10.63
N THR A 17 4.65 -5.31 9.86
CA THR A 17 5.27 -6.32 8.99
C THR A 17 6.64 -6.69 9.53
N LEU A 18 6.90 -7.97 9.73
CA LEU A 18 8.17 -8.47 10.23
C LEU A 18 9.00 -9.05 9.09
N VAL A 19 10.20 -8.52 8.92
CA VAL A 19 11.17 -8.97 7.92
C VAL A 19 12.19 -9.92 8.56
N LYS A 20 12.67 -9.58 9.74
CA LYS A 20 13.73 -10.32 10.43
C LYS A 20 13.59 -10.18 11.94
N GLY A 21 13.84 -11.26 12.66
CA GLY A 21 13.85 -11.27 14.12
C GLY A 21 12.52 -11.71 14.72
N ARG A 22 12.13 -11.08 15.81
CA ARG A 22 10.89 -11.39 16.54
C ARG A 22 10.19 -10.11 16.96
N VAL A 23 8.89 -10.09 16.81
CA VAL A 23 8.05 -8.97 17.24
C VAL A 23 6.80 -9.53 17.91
N GLU A 24 6.43 -8.91 19.02
CA GLU A 24 5.18 -9.18 19.71
C GLU A 24 4.28 -7.97 19.54
N VAL A 25 3.08 -8.20 19.01
CA VAL A 25 2.07 -7.15 18.79
C VAL A 25 1.05 -7.24 19.92
N LYS A 26 0.85 -6.14 20.62
CA LYS A 26 -0.10 -6.04 21.72
C LYS A 26 -1.19 -5.02 21.39
N SER A 27 -2.43 -5.40 21.64
CA SER A 27 -3.58 -4.52 21.51
C SER A 27 -4.58 -4.87 22.57
N GLU A 28 -4.86 -3.94 23.48
CA GLU A 28 -5.76 -4.15 24.63
C GLU A 28 -5.42 -5.44 25.38
N ASN A 29 -6.27 -6.47 25.28
CA ASN A 29 -6.06 -7.77 25.93
C ASN A 29 -5.47 -8.82 24.97
N ASN A 30 -5.17 -8.44 23.74
CA ASN A 30 -4.66 -9.34 22.71
C ASN A 30 -3.14 -9.21 22.56
N VAL A 31 -2.46 -10.35 22.49
CA VAL A 31 -1.03 -10.42 22.27
C VAL A 31 -0.75 -11.48 21.22
N HIS A 32 -0.02 -11.11 20.17
CA HIS A 32 0.40 -12.03 19.12
C HIS A 32 1.88 -11.88 18.83
N ARG A 33 2.55 -13.00 18.70
CA ARG A 33 3.92 -13.04 18.19
C ARG A 33 3.87 -13.29 16.71
N ILE A 34 4.63 -12.51 15.95
CA ILE A 34 4.76 -12.71 14.51
C ILE A 34 6.18 -13.14 14.17
N VAL A 35 6.29 -13.95 13.13
CA VAL A 35 7.55 -14.45 12.59
C VAL A 35 7.87 -13.76 11.26
N PRO A 36 9.13 -13.80 10.78
CA PRO A 36 9.48 -13.18 9.49
C PRO A 36 8.57 -13.64 8.36
N GLY A 37 8.10 -12.71 7.55
CA GLY A 37 7.15 -12.95 6.47
C GLY A 37 5.70 -12.79 6.88
N GLU A 38 5.43 -12.46 8.15
CA GLU A 38 4.07 -12.22 8.64
C GLU A 38 3.78 -10.73 8.84
N GLN A 39 2.52 -10.40 8.70
CA GLN A 39 1.99 -9.06 8.95
C GLN A 39 0.83 -9.17 9.93
N ALA A 40 0.88 -8.39 10.99
CA ALA A 40 -0.21 -8.25 11.94
C ALA A 40 -1.00 -6.98 11.63
N LYS A 41 -2.31 -7.13 11.51
CA LYS A 41 -3.25 -6.02 11.31
C LYS A 41 -4.06 -5.84 12.59
N VAL A 42 -3.98 -4.64 13.15
CA VAL A 42 -4.75 -4.26 14.32
C VAL A 42 -5.85 -3.31 13.86
N ASP A 43 -7.11 -3.70 14.02
CA ASP A 43 -8.23 -2.87 13.62
C ASP A 43 -8.65 -1.89 14.74
N ASN A 44 -9.65 -1.06 14.48
CA ASN A 44 -10.12 -0.05 15.42
C ASN A 44 -10.83 -0.64 16.66
N THR A 45 -11.11 -1.94 16.67
CA THR A 45 -11.71 -2.64 17.82
C THR A 45 -10.66 -3.35 18.66
N GLY A 46 -9.39 -3.28 18.27
CA GLY A 46 -8.29 -3.94 18.98
C GLY A 46 -8.06 -5.40 18.57
N ASN A 47 -8.77 -5.89 17.57
CA ASN A 47 -8.56 -7.25 17.06
C ASN A 47 -7.30 -7.33 16.20
N ILE A 48 -6.55 -8.42 16.37
CA ILE A 48 -5.31 -8.67 15.64
C ILE A 48 -5.52 -9.83 14.67
N ALA A 49 -5.28 -9.58 13.40
CA ALA A 49 -5.27 -10.61 12.35
C ALA A 49 -3.86 -10.75 11.81
N VAL A 50 -3.37 -11.98 11.69
CA VAL A 50 -2.03 -12.28 11.19
C VAL A 50 -2.13 -12.99 9.85
N THR A 51 -1.43 -12.46 8.84
CA THR A 51 -1.40 -13.02 7.50
C THR A 51 0.05 -13.11 7.01
N LYS A 52 0.30 -14.01 6.07
CA LYS A 52 1.60 -14.09 5.39
C LYS A 52 1.64 -13.07 4.27
N VAL A 53 2.75 -12.36 4.15
CA VAL A 53 2.95 -11.33 3.13
C VAL A 53 4.31 -11.49 2.45
N ASN A 54 4.44 -10.85 1.28
CA ASN A 54 5.71 -10.79 0.57
C ASN A 54 6.52 -9.62 1.14
N THR A 55 7.55 -9.91 1.92
CA THR A 55 8.40 -8.89 2.53
C THR A 55 9.33 -8.20 1.52
N ASP A 56 9.48 -8.73 0.32
CA ASP A 56 10.30 -8.10 -0.73
C ASP A 56 9.74 -6.73 -1.11
N GLU A 57 8.43 -6.57 -1.12
CA GLU A 57 7.80 -5.27 -1.37
C GLU A 57 8.17 -4.26 -0.27
N PHE A 58 8.13 -4.69 0.97
CA PHE A 58 8.49 -3.85 2.11
C PHE A 58 9.96 -3.42 2.05
N VAL A 59 10.86 -4.34 1.74
CA VAL A 59 12.29 -4.07 1.61
C VAL A 59 12.56 -3.10 0.46
N ALA A 60 11.86 -3.29 -0.68
CA ALA A 60 11.99 -2.41 -1.83
C ALA A 60 11.67 -0.95 -1.49
N TRP A 61 10.62 -0.72 -0.72
CA TRP A 61 10.25 0.64 -0.32
C TRP A 61 11.32 1.34 0.50
N LYS A 62 12.06 0.61 1.32
CA LYS A 62 13.17 1.17 2.11
C LYS A 62 14.31 1.69 1.23
N VAL A 63 14.51 1.10 0.07
CA VAL A 63 15.57 1.50 -0.86
C VAL A 63 15.06 2.40 -2.00
N GLY A 64 13.87 2.97 -1.84
CA GLY A 64 13.34 3.94 -2.79
C GLY A 64 12.66 3.33 -4.02
N ARG A 65 12.25 2.07 -3.94
CA ARG A 65 11.48 1.38 -5.00
C ARG A 65 10.08 1.10 -4.52
N ILE A 66 9.12 1.20 -5.44
CA ILE A 66 7.72 0.86 -5.19
C ILE A 66 7.39 -0.36 -6.05
N VAL A 67 7.06 -1.46 -5.38
CA VAL A 67 6.74 -2.74 -6.04
C VAL A 67 5.30 -3.12 -5.71
N PHE A 68 4.51 -3.38 -6.75
CA PHE A 68 3.15 -3.90 -6.62
C PHE A 68 3.08 -5.24 -7.33
N THR A 69 2.46 -6.22 -6.67
CA THR A 69 2.26 -7.56 -7.22
C THR A 69 0.77 -7.88 -7.19
N ASP A 70 0.15 -7.94 -8.36
CA ASP A 70 -1.29 -8.21 -8.52
C ASP A 70 -2.14 -7.37 -7.55
N ALA A 71 -1.84 -6.07 -7.47
CA ALA A 71 -2.48 -5.15 -6.55
C ALA A 71 -3.68 -4.45 -7.18
N ARG A 72 -4.73 -4.24 -6.39
CA ARG A 72 -5.92 -3.49 -6.81
C ARG A 72 -5.57 -2.02 -7.00
N LEU A 73 -6.17 -1.40 -8.00
CA LEU A 73 -5.94 0.02 -8.30
C LEU A 73 -6.21 0.92 -7.08
N GLU A 74 -7.28 0.66 -6.34
CA GLU A 74 -7.57 1.44 -5.13
C GLU A 74 -6.42 1.37 -4.11
N ASP A 75 -5.87 0.18 -3.89
CA ASP A 75 -4.78 -0.02 -2.95
C ASP A 75 -3.49 0.67 -3.44
N ILE A 76 -3.25 0.62 -4.75
CA ILE A 76 -2.11 1.31 -5.37
C ILE A 76 -2.23 2.82 -5.18
N MET A 77 -3.40 3.38 -5.46
CA MET A 77 -3.62 4.83 -5.33
C MET A 77 -3.51 5.29 -3.88
N ASN A 78 -4.01 4.49 -2.94
CA ASN A 78 -3.85 4.78 -1.51
C ASN A 78 -2.39 4.80 -1.10
N GLU A 79 -1.59 3.87 -1.62
CA GLU A 79 -0.15 3.82 -1.32
C GLU A 79 0.59 5.00 -1.94
N LEU A 80 0.28 5.35 -3.20
CA LEU A 80 0.90 6.48 -3.87
C LEU A 80 0.60 7.81 -3.17
N GLN A 81 -0.58 7.96 -2.59
CA GLN A 81 -0.93 9.16 -1.82
C GLN A 81 -0.07 9.35 -0.57
N ARG A 82 0.65 8.35 -0.12
CA ARG A 82 1.60 8.45 0.99
C ARG A 82 2.89 9.15 0.57
N TRP A 83 3.27 9.02 -0.71
CA TRP A 83 4.53 9.52 -1.24
C TRP A 83 4.35 10.80 -2.04
N TYR A 84 3.15 11.02 -2.58
CA TYR A 84 2.82 12.14 -3.44
C TYR A 84 1.53 12.79 -2.96
N ASP A 85 1.48 14.12 -3.07
CA ASP A 85 0.32 14.88 -2.60
C ASP A 85 -0.70 15.04 -3.73
N PHE A 86 -1.79 14.28 -3.66
CA PHE A 86 -2.90 14.39 -4.59
C PHE A 86 -4.19 13.78 -4.02
N ASN A 87 -5.31 14.20 -4.58
CA ASN A 87 -6.62 13.63 -4.30
C ASN A 87 -7.04 12.74 -5.47
N VAL A 88 -7.74 11.65 -5.17
CA VAL A 88 -8.14 10.66 -6.16
C VAL A 88 -9.66 10.57 -6.24
N PHE A 89 -10.18 10.58 -7.47
CA PHE A 89 -11.61 10.40 -7.78
C PHE A 89 -11.75 9.34 -8.86
N TYR A 90 -12.72 8.45 -8.69
CA TYR A 90 -12.98 7.37 -9.64
C TYR A 90 -14.31 7.65 -10.37
N ALA A 91 -14.27 7.67 -11.70
CA ALA A 91 -15.48 7.84 -12.51
C ALA A 91 -16.41 6.63 -12.39
N SER A 92 -15.86 5.46 -12.11
CA SER A 92 -16.60 4.21 -11.90
C SER A 92 -15.95 3.41 -10.77
N SER A 93 -16.75 2.82 -9.90
CA SER A 93 -16.24 1.98 -8.81
C SER A 93 -15.56 0.70 -9.32
N GLU A 94 -15.86 0.27 -10.53
CA GLU A 94 -15.24 -0.91 -11.15
C GLU A 94 -13.74 -0.70 -11.37
N LEU A 95 -13.31 0.53 -11.61
CA LEU A 95 -11.90 0.86 -11.81
C LEU A 95 -11.04 0.49 -10.58
N LYS A 96 -11.62 0.55 -9.39
CA LYS A 96 -10.92 0.23 -8.15
C LYS A 96 -10.42 -1.21 -8.11
N GLU A 97 -11.07 -2.10 -8.85
CA GLU A 97 -10.77 -3.53 -8.85
C GLU A 97 -9.73 -3.96 -9.90
N LEU A 98 -9.30 -3.03 -10.77
CA LEU A 98 -8.25 -3.32 -11.76
C LEU A 98 -6.96 -3.74 -11.05
N ARG A 99 -6.29 -4.75 -11.58
CA ARG A 99 -5.07 -5.31 -11.01
C ARG A 99 -3.84 -4.88 -11.80
N PHE A 100 -2.79 -4.55 -11.08
CA PHE A 100 -1.51 -4.13 -11.65
C PHE A 100 -0.36 -4.82 -10.96
N SER A 101 0.67 -5.14 -11.75
CA SER A 101 1.97 -5.55 -11.23
C SER A 101 3.01 -4.62 -11.83
N MET A 102 3.79 -3.96 -10.99
CA MET A 102 4.83 -3.05 -11.46
C MET A 102 5.94 -2.87 -10.43
N ASP A 103 7.10 -2.45 -10.92
CA ASP A 103 8.30 -2.15 -10.13
C ASP A 103 8.83 -0.81 -10.61
N ILE A 104 8.72 0.22 -9.79
CA ILE A 104 9.02 1.60 -10.17
C ILE A 104 9.94 2.27 -9.16
N VAL A 105 10.66 3.31 -9.62
CA VAL A 105 11.50 4.13 -8.76
C VAL A 105 10.60 5.16 -8.05
N LYS A 106 10.67 5.17 -6.73
CA LYS A 106 9.88 6.06 -5.87
C LYS A 106 10.07 7.54 -6.17
N TYR A 107 11.24 7.93 -6.68
CA TYR A 107 11.57 9.34 -6.90
C TYR A 107 11.05 9.91 -8.22
N LYS A 108 10.42 9.11 -9.07
CA LYS A 108 9.77 9.62 -10.26
C LYS A 108 8.57 10.49 -9.87
N GLU A 109 8.23 11.44 -10.73
CA GLU A 109 7.01 12.20 -10.54
C GLU A 109 5.80 11.28 -10.69
N VAL A 110 4.75 11.55 -9.94
CA VAL A 110 3.56 10.68 -9.96
C VAL A 110 2.91 10.62 -11.34
N SER A 111 3.01 11.67 -12.14
CA SER A 111 2.50 11.67 -13.52
C SER A 111 3.16 10.62 -14.40
N GLU A 112 4.45 10.35 -14.19
CA GLU A 112 5.16 9.29 -14.93
C GLU A 112 4.63 7.90 -14.55
N ILE A 113 4.26 7.72 -13.29
CA ILE A 113 3.66 6.47 -12.81
C ILE A 113 2.29 6.27 -13.46
N PHE A 114 1.48 7.33 -13.53
CA PHE A 114 0.16 7.28 -14.18
C PHE A 114 0.28 6.94 -15.67
N ASP A 115 1.24 7.55 -16.36
CA ASP A 115 1.49 7.25 -17.77
C ASP A 115 1.86 5.78 -17.99
N LEU A 116 2.66 5.22 -17.09
CA LEU A 116 3.01 3.80 -17.14
C LEU A 116 1.78 2.91 -16.93
N MET A 117 0.92 3.26 -15.99
CA MET A 117 -0.30 2.50 -15.70
C MET A 117 -1.28 2.53 -16.88
N GLU A 118 -1.40 3.65 -17.57
CA GLU A 118 -2.23 3.77 -18.77
C GLU A 118 -1.80 2.83 -19.90
N LYS A 119 -0.49 2.54 -19.98
CA LYS A 119 0.05 1.60 -20.97
C LYS A 119 -0.23 0.15 -20.61
N ILE A 120 -0.43 -0.16 -19.33
CA ILE A 120 -0.63 -1.53 -18.85
C ILE A 120 -2.10 -1.93 -18.95
N ARG A 121 -3.01 -1.02 -18.61
CA ARG A 121 -4.46 -1.27 -18.55
C ARG A 121 -5.25 -0.14 -19.19
N ARG A 122 -6.50 -0.41 -19.50
CA ARG A 122 -7.45 0.59 -20.00
C ARG A 122 -7.95 1.47 -18.85
N VAL A 123 -7.14 2.41 -18.45
CA VAL A 123 -7.48 3.41 -17.47
C VAL A 123 -6.86 4.73 -17.93
N SER A 124 -7.56 5.84 -17.75
CA SER A 124 -7.07 7.18 -18.05
C SER A 124 -6.96 7.97 -16.77
N PHE A 125 -5.90 8.75 -16.66
CA PHE A 125 -5.67 9.65 -15.54
C PHE A 125 -5.77 11.09 -16.03
N GLU A 126 -6.77 11.82 -15.52
CA GLU A 126 -6.92 13.24 -15.78
C GLU A 126 -6.42 14.01 -14.56
N VAL A 127 -5.40 14.81 -14.74
CA VAL A 127 -4.74 15.54 -13.65
C VAL A 127 -5.08 17.02 -13.75
N ASN A 128 -5.74 17.55 -12.72
CA ASN A 128 -6.10 18.96 -12.58
C ASN A 128 -5.54 19.48 -11.25
N GLY A 129 -4.35 20.11 -11.28
CA GLY A 129 -3.67 20.51 -10.06
C GLY A 129 -3.35 19.29 -9.21
N ASN A 130 -3.89 19.25 -7.99
CA ASN A 130 -3.71 18.12 -7.07
C ASN A 130 -4.84 17.09 -7.17
N ASN A 131 -5.78 17.26 -8.09
CA ASN A 131 -6.90 16.35 -8.27
C ASN A 131 -6.64 15.41 -9.42
N VAL A 132 -6.80 14.12 -9.17
CA VAL A 132 -6.60 13.07 -10.17
C VAL A 132 -7.91 12.30 -10.32
N ILE A 133 -8.42 12.28 -11.56
CA ILE A 133 -9.66 11.60 -11.90
C ILE A 133 -9.33 10.39 -12.76
N LEU A 134 -9.75 9.22 -12.33
CA LEU A 134 -9.58 7.98 -13.06
C LEU A 134 -10.85 7.65 -13.83
N LYS A 135 -10.67 7.33 -15.12
CA LYS A 135 -11.77 7.03 -16.04
C LYS A 135 -11.60 5.69 -16.72
#